data_94557a9fd52c635e63b4e64f9e456712
#
_entry.id   94557a9fd52c635e63b4e64f9e456712
#
_cell.length_a   1.000
_cell.length_b   1.000
_cell.length_c   1.000
_cell.angle_alpha   90.00
_cell.angle_beta   90.00
_cell.angle_gamma   90.00
#
_symmetry.space_group_name_H-M   'P 1'
#
loop_
_entity.id
_entity.type
_entity.pdbx_description
1 polymer ?
#
loop_
_entity_poly.entity_id
_entity_poly.type
_entity_poly.pdbx_seq_one_letter_code
_entity_poly.pdbx_strand_id
1 'polypeptide(L)'
;MSKVLVIGCGGVASVAISKCCQVSDVFTELCIASRTKSKCDALAAKLAPHTQTKITTAQVDADDVQQLCDLINAYKPDLVMNIALPYQDLTIMDACLACGVNYMDTANYEPENTDDPEWRAIYEKRCKEAGFSAYFDYSWQWAYKKKFEDAGLTALLGCGFDPGVTQAYCAYAAKHEFDSIDTIDILDCNGGDHGYAFATNFNPEINLREVSAPGSY
;
A
#
# COMPACT_ATOMS: atom_id res chain seq x y z
N MET A 1 -6.84 20.10 7.61
CA MET A 1 -7.95 19.30 7.06
C MET A 1 -7.37 18.49 5.93
N SER A 2 -7.39 17.18 6.03
CA SER A 2 -6.77 16.34 5.01
C SER A 2 -7.84 15.64 4.17
N LYS A 3 -7.61 15.65 2.89
CA LYS A 3 -8.43 15.06 1.86
C LYS A 3 -7.65 13.89 1.25
N VAL A 4 -8.10 12.66 1.47
CA VAL A 4 -7.35 11.46 1.09
C VAL A 4 -8.11 10.65 0.06
N LEU A 5 -7.41 10.25 -1.00
CA LEU A 5 -7.87 9.26 -1.97
C LEU A 5 -7.30 7.91 -1.58
N VAL A 6 -8.18 6.95 -1.28
CA VAL A 6 -7.79 5.58 -0.96
C VAL A 6 -8.00 4.70 -2.18
N ILE A 7 -6.94 4.11 -2.70
CA ILE A 7 -7.00 3.12 -3.78
C ILE A 7 -6.98 1.73 -3.16
N GLY A 8 -8.06 1.00 -3.37
CA GLY A 8 -8.29 -0.31 -2.77
C GLY A 8 -9.53 -0.35 -1.88
N CYS A 9 -10.27 -1.47 -1.92
CA CYS A 9 -11.46 -1.71 -1.09
C CYS A 9 -11.57 -3.20 -0.74
N GLY A 10 -10.42 -3.80 -0.39
CA GLY A 10 -10.33 -5.17 0.12
C GLY A 10 -10.45 -5.25 1.64
N GLY A 11 -10.09 -6.40 2.22
CA GLY A 11 -10.14 -6.63 3.66
C GLY A 11 -9.30 -5.62 4.45
N VAL A 12 -8.01 -5.49 4.11
CA VAL A 12 -7.08 -4.55 4.76
C VAL A 12 -7.55 -3.11 4.59
N ALA A 13 -7.92 -2.71 3.36
CA ALA A 13 -8.42 -1.37 3.09
C ALA A 13 -9.67 -1.03 3.92
N SER A 14 -10.60 -1.97 4.08
CA SER A 14 -11.81 -1.75 4.88
C SER A 14 -11.51 -1.45 6.35
N VAL A 15 -10.50 -2.11 6.92
CA VAL A 15 -10.04 -1.85 8.30
C VAL A 15 -9.35 -0.50 8.38
N ALA A 16 -8.40 -0.21 7.49
CA ALA A 16 -7.67 1.06 7.47
C ALA A 16 -8.62 2.25 7.31
N ILE A 17 -9.56 2.19 6.35
CA ILE A 17 -10.57 3.23 6.14
C ILE A 17 -11.45 3.41 7.40
N SER A 18 -11.86 2.31 8.04
CA SER A 18 -12.63 2.37 9.27
C SER A 18 -11.85 3.07 10.40
N LYS A 19 -10.54 2.85 10.48
CA LYS A 19 -9.66 3.52 11.45
C LYS A 19 -9.48 5.01 11.12
N CYS A 20 -9.30 5.37 9.87
CA CYS A 20 -9.28 6.77 9.44
C CYS A 20 -10.58 7.49 9.83
N CYS A 21 -11.72 6.83 9.66
CA CYS A 21 -13.03 7.37 10.04
C CYS A 21 -13.22 7.57 11.55
N GLN A 22 -12.39 6.98 12.41
CA GLN A 22 -12.41 7.18 13.87
C GLN A 22 -11.67 8.45 14.30
N VAL A 23 -10.85 9.05 13.41
CA VAL A 23 -10.07 10.26 13.65
C VAL A 23 -10.42 11.32 12.62
N SER A 24 -11.69 11.70 12.58
CA SER A 24 -12.28 12.60 11.58
C SER A 24 -11.75 14.04 11.64
N ASP A 25 -11.11 14.44 12.71
CA ASP A 25 -10.37 15.69 12.85
C ASP A 25 -9.09 15.73 11.99
N VAL A 26 -8.51 14.56 11.73
CA VAL A 26 -7.36 14.36 10.83
C VAL A 26 -7.85 14.06 9.42
N PHE A 27 -8.66 13.02 9.25
CA PHE A 27 -9.18 12.57 7.96
C PHE A 27 -10.57 13.17 7.71
N THR A 28 -10.61 14.41 7.23
CA THR A 28 -11.88 15.15 7.06
C THR A 28 -12.69 14.70 5.86
N GLU A 29 -12.01 14.32 4.76
CA GLU A 29 -12.64 13.80 3.55
C GLU A 29 -11.87 12.55 3.05
N LEU A 30 -12.62 11.50 2.71
CA LEU A 30 -12.09 10.30 2.07
C LEU A 30 -12.82 10.02 0.75
N CYS A 31 -12.08 9.69 -0.30
CA CYS A 31 -12.61 9.05 -1.49
C CYS A 31 -12.11 7.60 -1.54
N ILE A 32 -13.02 6.65 -1.51
CA ILE A 32 -12.70 5.22 -1.63
C ILE A 32 -12.86 4.82 -3.10
N ALA A 33 -11.79 4.33 -3.72
CA ALA A 33 -11.78 3.99 -5.12
C ALA A 33 -11.26 2.58 -5.37
N SER A 34 -11.91 1.85 -6.25
CA SER A 34 -11.48 0.53 -6.72
C SER A 34 -12.13 0.17 -8.06
N ARG A 35 -11.70 -0.91 -8.69
CA ARG A 35 -12.33 -1.45 -9.91
C ARG A 35 -13.82 -1.79 -9.69
N THR A 36 -14.21 -2.17 -8.49
CA THR A 36 -15.58 -2.55 -8.15
C THR A 36 -16.22 -1.46 -7.27
N LYS A 37 -16.79 -0.42 -7.89
CA LYS A 37 -17.41 0.71 -7.19
C LYS A 37 -18.46 0.29 -6.16
N SER A 38 -19.25 -0.75 -6.44
CA SER A 38 -20.28 -1.21 -5.51
C SER A 38 -19.74 -1.68 -4.15
N LYS A 39 -18.49 -2.20 -4.09
CA LYS A 39 -17.83 -2.53 -2.82
C LYS A 39 -17.49 -1.25 -2.05
N CYS A 40 -17.03 -0.21 -2.74
CA CYS A 40 -16.75 1.10 -2.14
C CYS A 40 -18.02 1.74 -1.59
N ASP A 41 -19.11 1.69 -2.36
CA ASP A 41 -20.43 2.22 -1.96
C ASP A 41 -20.97 1.51 -0.71
N ALA A 42 -20.86 0.17 -0.67
CA ALA A 42 -21.30 -0.62 0.47
C ALA A 42 -20.48 -0.30 1.75
N LEU A 43 -19.16 -0.16 1.62
CA LEU A 43 -18.29 0.23 2.74
C LEU A 43 -18.62 1.66 3.22
N ALA A 44 -18.76 2.61 2.30
CA ALA A 44 -19.13 3.99 2.62
C ALA A 44 -20.47 4.06 3.35
N ALA A 45 -21.50 3.34 2.88
CA ALA A 45 -22.80 3.28 3.52
C ALA A 45 -22.74 2.69 4.95
N LYS A 46 -21.88 1.69 5.17
CA LYS A 46 -21.66 1.08 6.49
C LYS A 46 -20.99 2.06 7.46
N LEU A 47 -20.05 2.88 6.98
CA LEU A 47 -19.26 3.77 7.84
C LEU A 47 -19.93 5.12 8.08
N ALA A 48 -20.70 5.65 7.14
CA ALA A 48 -21.31 6.97 7.21
C ALA A 48 -22.08 7.27 8.49
N PRO A 49 -22.86 6.33 9.09
CA PRO A 49 -23.56 6.60 10.36
C PRO A 49 -22.65 6.76 11.58
N HIS A 50 -21.37 6.38 11.48
CA HIS A 50 -20.45 6.25 12.60
C HIS A 50 -19.25 7.21 12.53
N THR A 51 -19.24 8.16 11.59
CA THR A 51 -18.12 9.07 11.39
C THR A 51 -18.57 10.47 11.03
N GLN A 52 -17.71 11.47 11.30
CA GLN A 52 -17.84 12.83 10.80
C GLN A 52 -17.04 13.03 9.51
N THR A 53 -16.22 12.06 9.11
CA THR A 53 -15.46 12.07 7.85
C THR A 53 -16.44 12.02 6.68
N LYS A 54 -16.30 12.95 5.74
CA LYS A 54 -17.08 12.93 4.50
C LYS A 54 -16.54 11.88 3.55
N ILE A 55 -17.35 10.86 3.29
CA ILE A 55 -16.94 9.74 2.42
C ILE A 55 -17.59 9.89 1.05
N THR A 56 -16.77 9.78 0.02
CA THR A 56 -17.18 9.66 -1.38
C THR A 56 -16.60 8.39 -1.99
N THR A 57 -17.11 7.96 -3.13
CA THR A 57 -16.66 6.74 -3.80
C THR A 57 -16.44 6.97 -5.29
N ALA A 58 -15.49 6.25 -5.87
CA ALA A 58 -15.19 6.29 -7.29
C ALA A 58 -14.90 4.90 -7.84
N GLN A 59 -14.99 4.77 -9.15
CA GLN A 59 -14.45 3.61 -9.86
C GLN A 59 -13.14 4.03 -10.51
N VAL A 60 -12.12 3.19 -10.37
CA VAL A 60 -10.83 3.39 -11.03
C VAL A 60 -10.16 2.04 -11.25
N ASP A 61 -9.50 1.89 -12.39
CA ASP A 61 -8.54 0.83 -12.62
C ASP A 61 -7.15 1.36 -12.23
N ALA A 62 -6.54 0.75 -11.23
CA ALA A 62 -5.23 1.17 -10.73
C ALA A 62 -4.06 0.74 -11.64
N ASP A 63 -4.33 -0.04 -12.69
CA ASP A 63 -3.38 -0.36 -13.74
C ASP A 63 -3.37 0.70 -14.88
N ASP A 64 -4.30 1.67 -14.83
CA ASP A 64 -4.46 2.74 -15.82
C ASP A 64 -4.07 4.11 -15.23
N VAL A 65 -2.87 4.59 -15.57
CA VAL A 65 -2.35 5.89 -15.12
C VAL A 65 -3.28 7.04 -15.49
N GLN A 66 -3.93 7.00 -16.66
CA GLN A 66 -4.81 8.10 -17.09
C GLN A 66 -6.08 8.17 -16.24
N GLN A 67 -6.72 7.03 -15.96
CA GLN A 67 -7.89 6.99 -15.07
C GLN A 67 -7.53 7.47 -13.65
N LEU A 68 -6.35 7.09 -13.15
CA LEU A 68 -5.85 7.58 -11.87
C LEU A 68 -5.64 9.10 -11.88
N CYS A 69 -5.01 9.63 -12.92
CA CYS A 69 -4.81 11.07 -13.07
C CYS A 69 -6.13 11.83 -13.17
N ASP A 70 -7.10 11.33 -13.92
CA ASP A 70 -8.42 11.94 -14.06
C ASP A 70 -9.14 12.01 -12.70
N LEU A 71 -9.08 10.91 -11.93
CA LEU A 71 -9.65 10.85 -10.58
C LEU A 71 -8.93 11.79 -9.61
N ILE A 72 -7.60 11.79 -9.59
CA ILE A 72 -6.79 12.67 -8.73
C ILE A 72 -7.09 14.14 -9.05
N ASN A 73 -7.12 14.52 -10.31
CA ASN A 73 -7.40 15.89 -10.75
C ASN A 73 -8.84 16.33 -10.43
N ALA A 74 -9.81 15.41 -10.51
CA ALA A 74 -11.21 15.70 -10.16
C ALA A 74 -11.40 15.82 -8.65
N TYR A 75 -10.82 14.90 -7.89
CA TYR A 75 -10.99 14.86 -6.44
C TYR A 75 -10.04 15.81 -5.70
N LYS A 76 -8.82 16.04 -6.20
CA LYS A 76 -7.77 16.91 -5.63
C LYS A 76 -7.43 16.51 -4.19
N PRO A 77 -6.91 15.31 -3.97
CA PRO A 77 -6.47 14.87 -2.64
C PRO A 77 -5.15 15.53 -2.23
N ASP A 78 -4.90 15.59 -0.92
CA ASP A 78 -3.59 15.94 -0.35
C ASP A 78 -2.64 14.73 -0.35
N LEU A 79 -3.23 13.51 -0.32
CA LEU A 79 -2.53 12.23 -0.24
C LEU A 79 -3.29 11.16 -1.01
N VAL A 80 -2.58 10.35 -1.77
CA VAL A 80 -3.06 9.07 -2.28
C VAL A 80 -2.54 7.95 -1.37
N MET A 81 -3.47 7.23 -0.75
CA MET A 81 -3.18 6.06 0.09
C MET A 81 -3.43 4.80 -0.72
N ASN A 82 -2.37 4.13 -1.11
CA ASN A 82 -2.43 2.89 -1.86
C ASN A 82 -2.55 1.69 -0.92
N ILE A 83 -3.72 1.06 -0.93
CA ILE A 83 -4.02 -0.21 -0.24
C ILE A 83 -4.60 -1.20 -1.27
N ALA A 84 -4.16 -1.09 -2.52
CA ALA A 84 -4.44 -2.04 -3.58
C ALA A 84 -3.47 -3.23 -3.50
N LEU A 85 -3.42 -4.03 -4.53
CA LEU A 85 -2.40 -5.08 -4.63
C LEU A 85 -1.04 -4.46 -5.01
N PRO A 86 0.07 -5.10 -4.61
CA PRO A 86 1.42 -4.56 -4.84
C PRO A 86 1.78 -4.40 -6.33
N TYR A 87 1.06 -5.07 -7.23
CA TYR A 87 1.26 -4.95 -8.68
C TYR A 87 1.00 -3.52 -9.21
N GLN A 88 0.16 -2.73 -8.54
CA GLN A 88 -0.24 -1.39 -8.96
C GLN A 88 0.62 -0.26 -8.38
N ASP A 89 1.58 -0.56 -7.52
CA ASP A 89 2.34 0.47 -6.79
C ASP A 89 2.98 1.49 -7.73
N LEU A 90 3.71 1.03 -8.74
CA LEU A 90 4.43 1.93 -9.64
C LEU A 90 3.49 2.74 -10.54
N THR A 91 2.38 2.15 -10.99
CA THR A 91 1.37 2.84 -11.78
C THR A 91 0.72 3.98 -10.97
N ILE A 92 0.42 3.73 -9.69
CA ILE A 92 -0.13 4.75 -8.79
C ILE A 92 0.93 5.83 -8.49
N MET A 93 2.21 5.46 -8.28
CA MET A 93 3.31 6.41 -8.09
C MET A 93 3.50 7.32 -9.31
N ASP A 94 3.42 6.77 -10.54
CA ASP A 94 3.49 7.55 -11.77
C ASP A 94 2.33 8.56 -11.86
N ALA A 95 1.10 8.15 -11.52
CA ALA A 95 -0.04 9.06 -11.49
C ALA A 95 0.12 10.15 -10.40
N CYS A 96 0.63 9.80 -9.23
CA CYS A 96 0.90 10.77 -8.16
C CYS A 96 1.92 11.82 -8.58
N LEU A 97 3.02 11.42 -9.23
CA LEU A 97 4.01 12.34 -9.78
C LEU A 97 3.43 13.24 -10.88
N ALA A 98 2.66 12.65 -11.81
CA ALA A 98 2.05 13.41 -12.90
C ALA A 98 1.05 14.47 -12.40
N CYS A 99 0.36 14.21 -11.29
CA CYS A 99 -0.65 15.09 -10.71
C CYS A 99 -0.12 15.96 -9.56
N GLY A 100 1.12 15.79 -9.11
CA GLY A 100 1.71 16.56 -8.03
C GLY A 100 1.10 16.29 -6.65
N VAL A 101 0.85 15.02 -6.32
CA VAL A 101 0.22 14.61 -5.05
C VAL A 101 1.12 13.64 -4.28
N ASN A 102 1.07 13.70 -2.95
CA ASN A 102 1.81 12.80 -2.07
C ASN A 102 1.28 11.35 -2.17
N TYR A 103 2.16 10.40 -1.95
CA TYR A 103 1.91 8.97 -2.03
C TYR A 103 2.20 8.25 -0.72
N MET A 104 1.45 7.19 -0.44
CA MET A 104 1.70 6.26 0.66
C MET A 104 1.26 4.86 0.25
N ASP A 105 2.03 3.84 0.61
CA ASP A 105 1.68 2.43 0.40
C ASP A 105 1.81 1.59 1.67
N THR A 106 1.42 0.32 1.55
CA THR A 106 1.45 -0.66 2.66
C THR A 106 2.27 -1.90 2.34
N ALA A 107 2.82 -2.00 1.14
CA ALA A 107 3.58 -3.17 0.68
C ALA A 107 4.63 -2.76 -0.36
N ASN A 108 5.60 -3.63 -0.58
CA ASN A 108 6.55 -3.48 -1.69
C ASN A 108 5.95 -3.92 -3.01
N TYR A 109 6.38 -3.29 -4.09
CA TYR A 109 5.99 -3.66 -5.44
C TYR A 109 6.36 -5.10 -5.77
N GLU A 110 5.40 -5.80 -6.35
CA GLU A 110 5.61 -7.11 -6.97
C GLU A 110 5.25 -7.04 -8.46
N PRO A 111 6.17 -7.40 -9.34
CA PRO A 111 5.81 -7.55 -10.75
C PRO A 111 4.90 -8.77 -10.95
N GLU A 112 3.93 -8.64 -11.83
CA GLU A 112 3.11 -9.76 -12.28
C GLU A 112 3.94 -10.78 -13.12
N ASN A 113 3.39 -11.98 -13.29
CA ASN A 113 3.97 -13.04 -14.16
C ASN A 113 5.36 -13.54 -13.75
N THR A 114 5.69 -13.51 -12.46
CA THR A 114 6.97 -14.02 -11.96
C THR A 114 7.15 -15.53 -12.16
N ASP A 115 6.08 -16.27 -12.45
CA ASP A 115 6.10 -17.71 -12.70
C ASP A 115 6.44 -18.06 -14.16
N ASP A 116 6.38 -17.09 -15.09
CA ASP A 116 6.82 -17.27 -16.47
C ASP A 116 8.35 -17.27 -16.53
N PRO A 117 9.02 -18.38 -16.93
CA PRO A 117 10.47 -18.46 -16.93
C PRO A 117 11.14 -17.47 -17.90
N GLU A 118 10.51 -17.17 -19.04
CA GLU A 118 11.05 -16.23 -20.03
C GLU A 118 10.95 -14.79 -19.49
N TRP A 119 9.79 -14.44 -18.95
CA TRP A 119 9.58 -13.15 -18.32
C TRP A 119 10.52 -12.95 -17.12
N ARG A 120 10.68 -13.99 -16.28
CA ARG A 120 11.58 -13.98 -15.12
C ARG A 120 13.02 -13.71 -15.51
N ALA A 121 13.52 -14.36 -16.55
CA ALA A 121 14.88 -14.13 -17.03
C ALA A 121 15.10 -12.68 -17.52
N ILE A 122 14.12 -12.11 -18.22
CA ILE A 122 14.13 -10.71 -18.64
C ILE A 122 14.10 -9.77 -17.44
N TYR A 123 13.25 -10.06 -16.47
CA TYR A 123 13.09 -9.28 -15.26
C TYR A 123 14.38 -9.28 -14.42
N GLU A 124 14.93 -10.45 -14.12
CA GLU A 124 16.17 -10.59 -13.34
C GLU A 124 17.35 -9.85 -14.02
N LYS A 125 17.44 -9.93 -15.34
CA LYS A 125 18.43 -9.18 -16.11
C LYS A 125 18.27 -7.67 -15.93
N ARG A 126 17.04 -7.15 -16.06
CA ARG A 126 16.75 -5.71 -15.85
C ARG A 126 17.06 -5.26 -14.44
N CYS A 127 16.69 -6.04 -13.44
CA CYS A 127 17.00 -5.74 -12.05
C CYS A 127 18.51 -5.63 -11.82
N LYS A 128 19.26 -6.60 -12.34
CA LYS A 128 20.73 -6.61 -12.23
C LYS A 128 21.37 -5.41 -12.93
N GLU A 129 20.91 -5.06 -14.12
CA GLU A 129 21.42 -3.91 -14.90
C GLU A 129 21.11 -2.58 -14.19
N ALA A 130 19.97 -2.48 -13.54
CA ALA A 130 19.53 -1.30 -12.79
C ALA A 130 20.08 -1.24 -11.35
N GLY A 131 20.73 -2.31 -10.86
CA GLY A 131 21.22 -2.42 -9.49
C GLY A 131 20.13 -2.70 -8.47
N PHE A 132 19.00 -3.29 -8.88
CA PHE A 132 17.90 -3.67 -8.01
C PHE A 132 17.94 -5.17 -7.69
N SER A 133 17.30 -5.54 -6.58
CA SER A 133 17.00 -6.93 -6.29
C SER A 133 15.88 -7.47 -7.19
N ALA A 134 15.94 -8.76 -7.53
CA ALA A 134 14.84 -9.45 -8.19
C ALA A 134 13.86 -10.09 -7.19
N TYR A 135 14.08 -9.88 -5.91
CA TYR A 135 13.28 -10.42 -4.82
C TYR A 135 12.42 -9.34 -4.18
N PHE A 136 11.62 -9.72 -3.18
CA PHE A 136 10.80 -8.81 -2.37
C PHE A 136 11.66 -7.73 -1.72
N ASP A 137 11.63 -6.54 -2.26
CA ASP A 137 12.24 -5.37 -1.65
C ASP A 137 11.62 -4.07 -2.20
N TYR A 138 12.00 -2.95 -1.63
CA TYR A 138 11.54 -1.63 -2.03
C TYR A 138 12.38 -0.98 -3.14
N SER A 139 13.32 -1.68 -3.76
CA SER A 139 14.22 -1.09 -4.76
C SER A 139 13.49 -0.40 -5.91
N TRP A 140 12.35 -0.98 -6.34
CA TRP A 140 11.52 -0.40 -7.40
C TRP A 140 10.90 0.94 -7.00
N GLN A 141 10.33 1.02 -5.82
CA GLN A 141 9.76 2.27 -5.29
C GLN A 141 10.87 3.26 -4.94
N TRP A 142 12.02 2.80 -4.40
CA TRP A 142 13.18 3.64 -4.13
C TRP A 142 13.78 4.29 -5.38
N ALA A 143 13.64 3.68 -6.56
CA ALA A 143 14.03 4.27 -7.83
C ALA A 143 13.27 5.58 -8.16
N TYR A 144 12.11 5.77 -7.53
CA TYR A 144 11.32 7.00 -7.64
C TYR A 144 11.79 8.14 -6.73
N LYS A 145 12.70 7.87 -5.79
CA LYS A 145 13.17 8.84 -4.79
C LYS A 145 13.48 10.20 -5.40
N LYS A 146 14.38 10.23 -6.38
CA LYS A 146 14.78 11.50 -6.98
C LYS A 146 13.61 12.21 -7.69
N LYS A 147 12.70 11.50 -8.33
CA LYS A 147 11.54 12.08 -8.99
C LYS A 147 10.61 12.77 -7.98
N PHE A 148 10.34 12.14 -6.82
CA PHE A 148 9.52 12.73 -5.76
C PHE A 148 10.23 13.91 -5.10
N GLU A 149 11.53 13.82 -4.80
CA GLU A 149 12.33 14.91 -4.25
C GLU A 149 12.35 16.13 -5.19
N ASP A 150 12.60 15.93 -6.48
CA ASP A 150 12.63 17.01 -7.49
C ASP A 150 11.24 17.67 -7.66
N ALA A 151 10.16 16.92 -7.46
CA ALA A 151 8.80 17.43 -7.49
C ALA A 151 8.35 18.07 -6.17
N GLY A 152 9.15 18.02 -5.11
CA GLY A 152 8.80 18.49 -3.76
C GLY A 152 7.68 17.67 -3.11
N LEU A 153 7.55 16.40 -3.48
CA LEU A 153 6.53 15.48 -3.01
C LEU A 153 7.11 14.46 -2.04
N THR A 154 6.24 13.90 -1.21
CA THR A 154 6.57 12.81 -0.29
C THR A 154 5.97 11.51 -0.75
N ALA A 155 6.78 10.44 -0.80
CA ALA A 155 6.33 9.07 -0.87
C ALA A 155 6.70 8.35 0.43
N LEU A 156 5.70 7.87 1.17
CA LEU A 156 5.88 7.11 2.40
C LEU A 156 5.60 5.63 2.11
N LEU A 157 6.66 4.82 2.17
CA LEU A 157 6.63 3.42 1.79
C LEU A 157 6.48 2.50 3.00
N GLY A 158 5.78 1.39 2.83
CA GLY A 158 5.72 0.33 3.83
C GLY A 158 4.94 0.67 5.09
N CYS A 159 3.81 1.35 4.97
CA CYS A 159 2.94 1.70 6.10
C CYS A 159 1.90 0.62 6.42
N GLY A 160 2.26 -0.64 6.23
CA GLY A 160 1.44 -1.80 6.58
C GLY A 160 1.70 -2.31 8.00
N PHE A 161 1.50 -3.60 8.18
CA PHE A 161 1.84 -4.27 9.43
C PHE A 161 3.30 -4.76 9.40
N ASP A 162 3.62 -5.56 8.40
CA ASP A 162 4.96 -6.05 8.09
C ASP A 162 5.13 -6.02 6.55
N PRO A 163 5.75 -4.96 6.03
CA PRO A 163 6.43 -3.84 6.71
C PRO A 163 5.48 -2.76 7.26
N GLY A 164 5.97 -2.06 8.31
CA GLY A 164 5.32 -0.86 8.87
C GLY A 164 5.29 -0.85 10.39
N VAL A 165 4.30 -1.47 11.00
CA VAL A 165 4.15 -1.52 12.47
C VAL A 165 5.36 -2.18 13.13
N THR A 166 5.88 -3.26 12.57
CA THR A 166 7.06 -3.96 13.10
C THR A 166 8.28 -3.06 13.13
N GLN A 167 8.57 -2.32 12.06
CA GLN A 167 9.67 -1.35 12.01
C GLN A 167 9.46 -0.19 12.98
N ALA A 168 8.22 0.30 13.12
CA ALA A 168 7.90 1.35 14.08
C ALA A 168 8.14 0.92 15.52
N TYR A 169 7.79 -0.31 15.89
CA TYR A 169 8.10 -0.87 17.21
C TYR A 169 9.59 -1.04 17.44
N CYS A 170 10.34 -1.52 16.45
CA CYS A 170 11.79 -1.62 16.55
C CYS A 170 12.44 -0.25 16.76
N ALA A 171 12.02 0.74 15.99
CA ALA A 171 12.51 2.11 16.12
C ALA A 171 12.15 2.75 17.49
N TYR A 172 10.92 2.48 17.97
CA TYR A 172 10.51 2.94 19.30
C TYR A 172 11.36 2.30 20.41
N ALA A 173 11.53 0.98 20.36
CA ALA A 173 12.33 0.25 21.34
C ALA A 173 13.80 0.73 21.34
N ALA A 174 14.40 0.87 20.16
CA ALA A 174 15.77 1.38 20.03
C ALA A 174 15.92 2.79 20.58
N LYS A 175 14.90 3.63 20.50
CA LYS A 175 14.95 5.01 20.96
C LYS A 175 14.68 5.18 22.46
N HIS A 176 13.81 4.34 23.03
CA HIS A 176 13.22 4.59 24.34
C HIS A 176 13.49 3.53 25.39
N GLU A 177 13.81 2.28 24.97
CA GLU A 177 13.83 1.14 25.87
C GLU A 177 15.23 0.51 26.01
N PHE A 178 16.11 0.67 25.00
CA PHE A 178 17.41 0.02 24.95
C PHE A 178 18.53 0.98 24.57
N ASP A 179 19.70 0.84 25.21
CA ASP A 179 20.92 1.56 24.84
C ASP A 179 21.59 0.96 23.58
N SER A 180 21.43 -0.34 23.40
CA SER A 180 21.88 -1.09 22.21
C SER A 180 20.99 -2.30 21.96
N ILE A 181 20.92 -2.74 20.72
CA ILE A 181 20.17 -3.93 20.30
C ILE A 181 21.12 -4.82 19.54
N ASP A 182 21.34 -6.05 20.03
CA ASP A 182 22.21 -7.04 19.39
C ASP A 182 21.42 -7.95 18.41
N THR A 183 20.15 -8.21 18.71
CA THR A 183 19.28 -9.08 17.90
C THR A 183 17.85 -8.57 17.91
N ILE A 184 17.17 -8.68 16.77
CA ILE A 184 15.73 -8.43 16.64
C ILE A 184 15.08 -9.67 16.08
N ASP A 185 14.14 -10.25 16.81
CA ASP A 185 13.27 -11.32 16.35
C ASP A 185 11.83 -10.79 16.26
N ILE A 186 11.22 -10.89 15.09
CA ILE A 186 9.83 -10.51 14.87
C ILE A 186 9.01 -11.79 14.68
N LEU A 187 8.11 -12.02 15.61
CA LEU A 187 7.20 -13.17 15.60
C LEU A 187 5.78 -12.68 15.64
N ASP A 188 5.01 -13.02 14.64
CA ASP A 188 3.61 -12.70 14.55
C ASP A 188 2.76 -13.93 14.24
N CYS A 189 1.47 -13.85 14.51
CA CYS A 189 0.53 -14.89 14.16
C CYS A 189 -0.85 -14.30 13.87
N ASN A 190 -1.61 -14.96 13.00
CA ASN A 190 -3.00 -14.65 12.82
C ASN A 190 -3.83 -15.25 13.96
N GLY A 191 -4.21 -14.39 14.92
CA GLY A 191 -5.03 -14.78 16.08
C GLY A 191 -6.55 -14.73 15.85
N GLY A 192 -6.97 -14.43 14.59
CA GLY A 192 -8.38 -14.36 14.25
C GLY A 192 -8.99 -15.73 13.93
N ASP A 193 -10.33 -15.81 14.08
CA ASP A 193 -11.12 -16.95 13.62
C ASP A 193 -11.98 -16.50 12.42
N HIS A 194 -11.73 -17.08 11.26
CA HIS A 194 -12.46 -16.80 10.03
C HIS A 194 -13.59 -17.81 9.76
N GLY A 195 -13.78 -18.78 10.65
CA GLY A 195 -14.78 -19.86 10.50
C GLY A 195 -14.41 -20.89 9.42
N TYR A 196 -13.16 -20.89 8.93
CA TYR A 196 -12.64 -21.82 7.93
C TYR A 196 -11.40 -22.54 8.46
N ALA A 197 -11.15 -23.75 7.98
CA ALA A 197 -9.96 -24.51 8.35
C ALA A 197 -8.65 -23.87 7.88
N PHE A 198 -8.71 -23.10 6.80
CA PHE A 198 -7.62 -22.28 6.27
C PHE A 198 -8.17 -20.94 5.79
N ALA A 199 -7.53 -19.85 6.18
CA ALA A 199 -7.84 -18.52 5.69
C ALA A 199 -6.59 -17.65 5.71
N THR A 200 -6.53 -16.67 4.81
CA THR A 200 -5.52 -15.62 4.77
C THR A 200 -6.16 -14.25 4.98
N ASN A 201 -5.41 -13.30 5.55
CA ASN A 201 -5.92 -11.94 5.79
C ASN A 201 -5.91 -11.08 4.54
N PHE A 202 -5.07 -11.42 3.56
CA PHE A 202 -4.93 -10.72 2.28
C PHE A 202 -4.81 -11.75 1.15
N ASN A 203 -4.40 -11.33 -0.04
CA ASN A 203 -4.37 -12.18 -1.23
C ASN A 203 -3.61 -13.50 -0.97
N PRO A 204 -4.25 -14.68 -1.17
CA PRO A 204 -3.63 -15.98 -0.91
C PRO A 204 -2.40 -16.25 -1.76
N GLU A 205 -2.36 -15.76 -2.99
CA GLU A 205 -1.22 -15.92 -3.90
C GLU A 205 0.01 -15.20 -3.37
N ILE A 206 -0.15 -13.96 -2.89
CA ILE A 206 0.93 -13.19 -2.29
C ILE A 206 1.43 -13.87 -1.03
N ASN A 207 0.54 -14.36 -0.16
CA ASN A 207 0.96 -15.15 1.02
C ASN A 207 1.81 -16.36 0.64
N LEU A 208 1.43 -17.10 -0.41
CA LEU A 208 2.20 -18.26 -0.86
C LEU A 208 3.55 -17.85 -1.41
N ARG A 209 3.65 -16.74 -2.13
CA ARG A 209 4.92 -16.20 -2.63
C ARG A 209 5.84 -15.78 -1.49
N GLU A 210 5.33 -15.07 -0.50
CA GLU A 210 6.10 -14.64 0.67
C GLU A 210 6.74 -15.83 1.40
N VAL A 211 5.95 -16.87 1.71
CA VAL A 211 6.46 -18.03 2.44
C VAL A 211 7.35 -18.97 1.61
N SER A 212 7.33 -18.85 0.28
CA SER A 212 8.13 -19.65 -0.64
C SER A 212 9.32 -18.90 -1.24
N ALA A 213 9.39 -17.59 -1.09
CA ALA A 213 10.49 -16.77 -1.60
C ALA A 213 11.79 -17.04 -0.82
N PRO A 214 12.95 -16.99 -1.48
CA PRO A 214 14.23 -16.98 -0.78
C PRO A 214 14.34 -15.72 0.07
N GLY A 215 14.62 -15.87 1.36
CA GLY A 215 14.91 -14.73 2.22
C GLY A 215 16.24 -14.06 1.84
N SER A 216 16.30 -12.73 1.94
CA SER A 216 17.56 -11.98 1.88
C SER A 216 17.86 -11.39 3.27
N TYR A 217 19.11 -11.50 3.70
CA TYR A 217 19.59 -11.02 5.00
C TYR A 217 20.47 -9.80 4.82
#